data_b1b84a41b5e8f9a833a8dd1adafec53c
#
_entry.id   b1b84a41b5e8f9a833a8dd1adafec53c
#
_cell.length_a   1.000
_cell.length_b   1.000
_cell.length_c   1.000
_cell.angle_alpha   90.00
_cell.angle_beta   90.00
_cell.angle_gamma   90.00
#
_symmetry.space_group_name_H-M   'P 1'
#
loop_
_entity.id
_entity.type
_entity.pdbx_description
1 polymer ?
#
loop_
_entity_poly.entity_id
_entity_poly.type
_entity_poly.pdbx_seq_one_letter_code
_entity_poly.pdbx_strand_id
1 'polypeptide(L)'
;VRFEAITWERLTAALADHLGGAEADNQPSPSWLKVAVDGAPAACTGEVAERLAEELRLRGRTVLVVGTEGFLRPASLRYEFGKEDADSYYDGWFDIRALWREVFGPLEPGGSGRVLPDLWDPATDRATRSPYVQLPPGGVLVVHGPMLLRHWFPFDLTVHVRLSAGALERRTEAGAKWTLPALARYEREAEPGEAADVLVRADDPRHPAWTGLPGHHS
;
A
#
# COMPACT_ATOMS: atom_id res chain seq x y z
N VAL A 1 4.22 -5.90 -21.83
CA VAL A 1 4.95 -5.12 -20.80
C VAL A 1 6.35 -5.71 -20.66
N ARG A 2 7.41 -4.87 -20.76
CA ARG A 2 8.81 -5.28 -20.60
C ARG A 2 9.20 -5.10 -19.14
N PHE A 3 9.85 -6.11 -18.55
CA PHE A 3 10.42 -6.04 -17.21
C PHE A 3 11.93 -5.82 -17.28
N GLU A 4 12.43 -4.96 -16.41
CA GLU A 4 13.85 -4.70 -16.23
C GLU A 4 14.29 -5.08 -14.83
N ALA A 5 15.46 -5.71 -14.70
CA ALA A 5 16.02 -6.01 -13.39
C ALA A 5 16.38 -4.72 -12.65
N ILE A 6 16.06 -4.63 -11.38
CA ILE A 6 16.33 -3.47 -10.54
C ILE A 6 16.69 -3.93 -9.12
N THR A 7 17.35 -3.09 -8.34
CA THR A 7 17.47 -3.31 -6.88
C THR A 7 16.40 -2.51 -6.15
N TRP A 8 16.08 -2.91 -4.92
CA TRP A 8 15.10 -2.17 -4.11
C TRP A 8 15.50 -0.72 -3.88
N GLU A 9 16.80 -0.46 -3.65
CA GLU A 9 17.34 0.87 -3.45
C GLU A 9 17.14 1.75 -4.69
N ARG A 10 17.44 1.22 -5.88
CA ARG A 10 17.24 1.95 -7.14
C ARG A 10 15.77 2.17 -7.47
N LEU A 11 14.92 1.20 -7.16
CA LEU A 11 13.48 1.29 -7.36
C LEU A 11 12.91 2.40 -6.47
N THR A 12 13.17 2.37 -5.17
CA THR A 12 12.63 3.39 -4.25
C THR A 12 13.21 4.78 -4.50
N ALA A 13 14.48 4.88 -4.89
CA ALA A 13 15.08 6.15 -5.32
C ALA A 13 14.39 6.71 -6.58
N ALA A 14 14.14 5.88 -7.60
CA ALA A 14 13.45 6.30 -8.83
C ALA A 14 12.00 6.72 -8.58
N LEU A 15 11.27 5.99 -7.71
CA LEU A 15 9.92 6.38 -7.28
C LEU A 15 9.92 7.72 -6.55
N ALA A 16 10.90 7.94 -5.65
CA ALA A 16 11.04 9.18 -4.90
C ALA A 16 11.40 10.37 -5.81
N ASP A 17 12.24 10.17 -6.82
CA ASP A 17 12.58 11.19 -7.81
C ASP A 17 11.37 11.57 -8.67
N HIS A 18 10.57 10.58 -9.09
CA HIS A 18 9.33 10.80 -9.83
C HIS A 18 8.32 11.63 -9.03
N LEU A 19 8.12 11.30 -7.75
CA LEU A 19 7.22 12.03 -6.85
C LEU A 19 7.75 13.45 -6.53
N GLY A 20 9.06 13.65 -6.54
CA GLY A 20 9.68 14.98 -6.37
C GLY A 20 9.51 15.87 -7.60
N GLY A 21 9.49 15.29 -8.80
CA GLY A 21 9.31 16.02 -10.07
C GLY A 21 7.87 16.47 -10.33
N ALA A 22 6.88 15.81 -9.74
CA ALA A 22 5.46 16.11 -9.94
C ALA A 22 5.02 17.52 -9.46
N GLU A 23 5.83 18.19 -8.65
CA GLU A 23 5.55 19.59 -8.22
C GLU A 23 5.93 20.65 -9.26
N ALA A 24 6.70 20.30 -10.29
CA ALA A 24 7.15 21.26 -11.33
C ALA A 24 6.03 21.66 -12.31
N ASP A 25 4.93 20.91 -12.38
CA ASP A 25 3.80 21.18 -13.26
C ASP A 25 2.66 21.86 -12.52
N ASN A 26 2.79 23.17 -12.29
CA ASN A 26 1.74 24.22 -12.21
C ASN A 26 0.42 23.84 -11.52
N GLN A 27 0.44 23.06 -10.44
CA GLN A 27 -0.74 22.85 -9.60
C GLN A 27 -0.85 23.95 -8.54
N PRO A 28 -1.99 24.68 -8.48
CA PRO A 28 -2.20 25.65 -7.43
C PRO A 28 -2.58 24.93 -6.12
N SER A 29 -1.78 25.11 -5.10
CA SER A 29 -2.01 24.75 -3.70
C SER A 29 -1.36 23.44 -3.21
N PRO A 30 -1.00 23.41 -1.94
CA PRO A 30 -0.27 22.30 -1.35
C PRO A 30 -1.17 21.08 -1.26
N SER A 31 -1.15 20.24 -2.28
CA SER A 31 -1.79 18.92 -2.25
C SER A 31 -0.88 17.90 -1.58
N TRP A 32 -1.46 16.99 -0.82
CA TRP A 32 -0.76 15.83 -0.31
C TRP A 32 -0.66 14.78 -1.43
N LEU A 33 0.53 14.22 -1.62
CA LEU A 33 0.69 13.06 -2.49
C LEU A 33 0.33 11.77 -1.73
N LYS A 34 -0.36 10.88 -2.40
CA LYS A 34 -0.86 9.61 -1.86
C LYS A 34 -0.34 8.46 -2.71
N VAL A 35 0.44 7.58 -2.11
CA VAL A 35 1.11 6.48 -2.79
C VAL A 35 0.62 5.15 -2.24
N ALA A 36 0.25 4.21 -3.12
CA ALA A 36 -0.03 2.84 -2.74
C ALA A 36 1.20 1.95 -2.95
N VAL A 37 1.52 1.12 -1.97
CA VAL A 37 2.39 -0.05 -2.12
C VAL A 37 1.55 -1.29 -1.87
N ASP A 38 0.91 -1.77 -2.91
CA ASP A 38 -0.02 -2.89 -2.88
C ASP A 38 0.69 -4.22 -3.07
N GLY A 39 0.21 -5.25 -2.42
CA GLY A 39 0.70 -6.63 -2.59
C GLY A 39 0.32 -7.52 -1.41
N ALA A 40 0.41 -8.82 -1.63
CA ALA A 40 0.18 -9.81 -0.57
C ALA A 40 1.12 -9.60 0.63
N PRO A 41 0.73 -9.98 1.87
CA PRO A 41 1.60 -9.87 3.05
C PRO A 41 2.99 -10.50 2.83
N ALA A 42 3.06 -11.62 2.12
CA ALA A 42 4.31 -12.30 1.78
C ALA A 42 5.21 -11.52 0.81
N ALA A 43 4.72 -10.42 0.21
CA ALA A 43 5.51 -9.52 -0.63
C ALA A 43 6.25 -8.44 0.17
N CYS A 44 6.04 -8.38 1.50
CA CYS A 44 6.70 -7.45 2.42
C CYS A 44 6.53 -5.98 2.01
N THR A 45 5.31 -5.60 1.64
CA THR A 45 4.99 -4.24 1.16
C THR A 45 5.35 -3.15 2.17
N GLY A 46 5.32 -3.45 3.47
CA GLY A 46 5.74 -2.53 4.53
C GLY A 46 7.22 -2.15 4.45
N GLU A 47 8.11 -3.12 4.15
CA GLU A 47 9.54 -2.83 3.97
C GLU A 47 9.78 -1.93 2.76
N VAL A 48 9.05 -2.15 1.68
CA VAL A 48 9.12 -1.32 0.47
C VAL A 48 8.61 0.10 0.76
N ALA A 49 7.51 0.22 1.49
CA ALA A 49 6.93 1.50 1.89
C ALA A 49 7.89 2.31 2.78
N GLU A 50 8.53 1.68 3.77
CA GLU A 50 9.49 2.36 4.64
C GLU A 50 10.77 2.78 3.87
N ARG A 51 11.30 1.94 2.98
CA ARG A 51 12.43 2.31 2.10
C ARG A 51 12.08 3.51 1.21
N LEU A 52 10.88 3.53 0.63
CA LEU A 52 10.40 4.67 -0.15
C LEU A 52 10.28 5.92 0.74
N ALA A 53 9.76 5.77 1.95
CA ALA A 53 9.63 6.87 2.89
C ALA A 53 10.99 7.45 3.31
N GLU A 54 12.00 6.61 3.51
CA GLU A 54 13.38 7.04 3.78
C GLU A 54 13.94 7.86 2.61
N GLU A 55 13.79 7.39 1.38
CA GLU A 55 14.24 8.10 0.19
C GLU A 55 13.53 9.46 0.00
N LEU A 56 12.24 9.53 0.29
CA LEU A 56 11.48 10.79 0.26
C LEU A 56 11.92 11.74 1.37
N ARG A 57 12.20 11.25 2.58
CA ARG A 57 12.72 12.06 3.71
C ARG A 57 14.10 12.62 3.39
N LEU A 58 14.97 11.85 2.74
CA LEU A 58 16.28 12.33 2.27
C LEU A 58 16.17 13.48 1.26
N ARG A 59 15.04 13.54 0.52
CA ARG A 59 14.70 14.63 -0.41
C ARG A 59 13.93 15.78 0.25
N GLY A 60 13.87 15.79 1.60
CA GLY A 60 13.23 16.86 2.37
C GLY A 60 11.70 16.76 2.47
N ARG A 61 11.10 15.63 2.10
CA ARG A 61 9.64 15.46 2.21
C ARG A 61 9.24 14.96 3.59
N THR A 62 8.13 15.49 4.12
CA THR A 62 7.48 14.89 5.28
C THR A 62 6.67 13.69 4.81
N VAL A 63 6.89 12.52 5.41
CA VAL A 63 6.24 11.28 4.99
C VAL A 63 5.57 10.58 6.17
N LEU A 64 4.32 10.18 5.96
CA LEU A 64 3.58 9.30 6.85
C LEU A 64 3.35 7.95 6.15
N VAL A 65 3.74 6.87 6.81
CA VAL A 65 3.47 5.49 6.34
C VAL A 65 2.31 4.93 7.14
N VAL A 66 1.35 4.31 6.45
CA VAL A 66 0.16 3.70 7.04
C VAL A 66 -0.02 2.29 6.48
N GLY A 67 -0.05 1.29 7.37
CA GLY A 67 -0.32 -0.09 7.02
C GLY A 67 -1.81 -0.45 7.18
N THR A 68 -2.35 -1.23 6.27
CA THR A 68 -3.74 -1.72 6.35
C THR A 68 -3.99 -2.62 7.56
N GLU A 69 -2.95 -3.25 8.09
CA GLU A 69 -3.02 -4.04 9.33
C GLU A 69 -3.42 -3.21 10.56
N GLY A 70 -3.14 -1.91 10.56
CA GLY A 70 -3.63 -0.97 11.57
C GLY A 70 -5.12 -0.63 11.45
N PHE A 71 -5.79 -1.10 10.41
CA PHE A 71 -7.20 -0.84 10.13
C PHE A 71 -8.01 -2.13 9.98
N LEU A 72 -7.67 -3.15 10.73
CA LEU A 72 -8.47 -4.37 10.81
C LEU A 72 -9.78 -4.12 11.55
N ARG A 73 -10.83 -4.79 11.12
CA ARG A 73 -12.08 -4.84 11.88
C ARG A 73 -11.89 -5.68 13.15
N PRO A 74 -12.67 -5.47 14.22
CA PRO A 74 -12.64 -6.31 15.42
C PRO A 74 -12.76 -7.81 15.09
N ALA A 75 -12.12 -8.67 15.88
CA ALA A 75 -12.13 -10.12 15.66
C ALA A 75 -13.54 -10.71 15.63
N SER A 76 -14.47 -10.15 16.41
CA SER A 76 -15.88 -10.54 16.39
C SER A 76 -16.55 -10.40 15.02
N LEU A 77 -16.11 -9.46 14.20
CA LEU A 77 -16.59 -9.24 12.84
C LEU A 77 -15.76 -10.02 11.82
N ARG A 78 -14.43 -10.09 12.01
CA ARG A 78 -13.55 -10.83 11.11
C ARG A 78 -13.81 -12.33 11.11
N TYR A 79 -14.23 -12.87 12.25
CA TYR A 79 -14.42 -14.30 12.47
C TYR A 79 -15.90 -14.73 12.47
N GLU A 80 -16.80 -13.89 12.00
CA GLU A 80 -18.25 -14.18 11.95
C GLU A 80 -18.55 -15.48 11.20
N PHE A 81 -17.82 -15.76 10.12
CA PHE A 81 -17.95 -16.98 9.32
C PHE A 81 -16.83 -18.00 9.56
N GLY A 82 -16.01 -17.79 10.59
CA GLY A 82 -14.87 -18.64 10.93
C GLY A 82 -13.54 -17.88 10.92
N LYS A 83 -12.53 -18.46 11.57
CA LYS A 83 -11.21 -17.81 11.70
C LYS A 83 -10.38 -17.84 10.41
N GLU A 84 -10.67 -18.76 9.50
CA GLU A 84 -9.91 -19.04 8.29
C GLU A 84 -10.83 -18.98 7.06
N ASP A 85 -11.73 -17.99 7.04
CA ASP A 85 -12.67 -17.79 5.94
C ASP A 85 -12.10 -16.80 4.91
N ALA A 86 -11.84 -17.29 3.69
CA ALA A 86 -11.22 -16.50 2.64
C ALA A 86 -12.11 -15.38 2.11
N ASP A 87 -13.44 -15.57 2.10
CA ASP A 87 -14.37 -14.54 1.65
C ASP A 87 -14.45 -13.41 2.68
N SER A 88 -14.44 -13.74 3.98
CA SER A 88 -14.31 -12.74 5.05
C SER A 88 -13.01 -11.96 4.94
N TYR A 89 -11.88 -12.62 4.60
CA TYR A 89 -10.60 -11.93 4.37
C TYR A 89 -10.71 -10.97 3.19
N TYR A 90 -11.35 -11.38 2.12
CA TYR A 90 -11.52 -10.56 0.93
C TYR A 90 -12.44 -9.35 1.17
N ASP A 91 -13.63 -9.56 1.74
CA ASP A 91 -14.69 -8.54 1.78
C ASP A 91 -14.84 -7.86 3.15
N GLY A 92 -14.43 -8.50 4.24
CA GLY A 92 -14.77 -8.08 5.61
C GLY A 92 -13.62 -7.92 6.59
N TRP A 93 -12.37 -8.06 6.19
CA TRP A 93 -11.24 -8.07 7.10
C TRP A 93 -10.76 -6.67 7.50
N PHE A 94 -10.71 -5.77 6.51
CA PHE A 94 -10.22 -4.41 6.66
C PHE A 94 -11.36 -3.42 6.81
N ASP A 95 -11.19 -2.42 7.68
CA ASP A 95 -12.14 -1.31 7.82
C ASP A 95 -11.83 -0.21 6.78
N ILE A 96 -12.28 -0.44 5.56
CA ILE A 96 -12.11 0.47 4.43
C ILE A 96 -12.76 1.83 4.68
N ARG A 97 -13.87 1.86 5.43
CA ARG A 97 -14.54 3.11 5.79
C ARG A 97 -13.73 3.94 6.78
N ALA A 98 -13.09 3.27 7.74
CA ALA A 98 -12.17 3.94 8.66
C ALA A 98 -10.93 4.44 7.94
N LEU A 99 -10.31 3.64 7.05
CA LEU A 99 -9.21 4.10 6.19
C LEU A 99 -9.61 5.36 5.41
N TRP A 100 -10.78 5.37 4.79
CA TRP A 100 -11.25 6.55 4.07
C TRP A 100 -11.39 7.76 5.00
N ARG A 101 -12.12 7.61 6.11
CA ARG A 101 -12.43 8.70 7.04
C ARG A 101 -11.23 9.26 7.77
N GLU A 102 -10.30 8.38 8.19
CA GLU A 102 -9.20 8.77 9.09
C GLU A 102 -7.86 9.01 8.35
N VAL A 103 -7.71 8.49 7.13
CA VAL A 103 -6.45 8.56 6.39
C VAL A 103 -6.59 9.40 5.14
N PHE A 104 -7.54 9.11 4.26
CA PHE A 104 -7.69 9.81 2.98
C PHE A 104 -8.50 11.11 3.10
N GLY A 105 -9.63 11.08 3.79
CA GLY A 105 -10.51 12.24 3.95
C GLY A 105 -9.83 13.49 4.50
N PRO A 106 -8.95 13.38 5.53
CA PRO A 106 -8.17 14.52 6.00
C PRO A 106 -7.20 15.11 4.97
N LEU A 107 -6.88 14.39 3.90
CA LEU A 107 -5.95 14.79 2.84
C LEU A 107 -6.66 15.15 1.52
N GLU A 108 -7.98 15.28 1.55
CA GLU A 108 -8.75 15.84 0.43
C GLU A 108 -8.58 17.36 0.36
N PRO A 109 -8.88 17.99 -0.77
CA PRO A 109 -8.84 19.46 -0.90
C PRO A 109 -9.61 20.17 0.22
N GLY A 110 -8.93 21.02 0.96
CA GLY A 110 -9.50 21.69 2.15
C GLY A 110 -9.51 20.84 3.43
N GLY A 111 -8.96 19.65 3.40
CA GLY A 111 -8.83 18.77 4.56
C GLY A 111 -7.88 19.30 5.63
N SER A 112 -7.93 18.68 6.80
CA SER A 112 -7.19 19.13 7.98
C SER A 112 -5.70 18.74 7.99
N GLY A 113 -5.30 17.76 7.18
CA GLY A 113 -3.98 17.13 7.22
C GLY A 113 -3.73 16.28 8.47
N ARG A 114 -4.74 16.08 9.34
CA ARG A 114 -4.63 15.29 10.57
C ARG A 114 -5.04 13.84 10.31
N VAL A 115 -4.07 12.97 10.17
CA VAL A 115 -4.25 11.56 9.82
C VAL A 115 -4.12 10.69 11.07
N LEU A 116 -4.98 9.69 11.21
CA LEU A 116 -4.83 8.64 12.21
C LEU A 116 -3.98 7.51 11.60
N PRO A 117 -2.80 7.19 12.16
CA PRO A 117 -1.89 6.22 11.54
C PRO A 117 -2.36 4.77 11.67
N ASP A 118 -3.09 4.47 12.73
CA ASP A 118 -3.68 3.16 13.01
C ASP A 118 -4.87 3.29 13.95
N LEU A 119 -5.80 2.35 13.87
CA LEU A 119 -7.04 2.33 14.65
C LEU A 119 -7.13 1.09 15.55
N TRP A 120 -6.56 -0.04 15.12
CA TRP A 120 -6.76 -1.35 15.72
C TRP A 120 -5.47 -2.14 15.82
N ASP A 121 -5.19 -2.67 16.99
CA ASP A 121 -4.10 -3.62 17.23
C ASP A 121 -4.61 -5.06 17.06
N PRO A 122 -4.18 -5.76 16.01
CA PRO A 122 -4.62 -7.13 15.75
C PRO A 122 -4.12 -8.15 16.79
N ALA A 123 -3.02 -7.87 17.48
CA ALA A 123 -2.44 -8.78 18.44
C ALA A 123 -3.25 -8.84 19.75
N THR A 124 -3.73 -7.69 20.18
CA THR A 124 -4.55 -7.57 21.40
C THR A 124 -6.05 -7.52 21.11
N ASP A 125 -6.44 -7.40 19.85
CA ASP A 125 -7.80 -7.16 19.37
C ASP A 125 -8.47 -5.96 20.05
N ARG A 126 -7.75 -4.84 20.14
CA ARG A 126 -8.19 -3.60 20.78
C ARG A 126 -7.85 -2.36 19.93
N ALA A 127 -8.61 -1.29 20.20
CA ALA A 127 -8.27 0.01 19.65
C ALA A 127 -6.91 0.49 20.16
N THR A 128 -6.04 0.94 19.25
CA THR A 128 -4.69 1.44 19.57
C THR A 128 -4.70 2.74 20.35
N ARG A 129 -5.74 3.58 20.14
CA ARG A 129 -5.84 4.95 20.68
C ARG A 129 -4.65 5.82 20.27
N SER A 130 -4.09 5.57 19.11
CA SER A 130 -2.98 6.35 18.57
C SER A 130 -3.35 7.83 18.42
N PRO A 131 -2.41 8.75 18.64
CA PRO A 131 -2.64 10.16 18.38
C PRO A 131 -2.73 10.44 16.88
N TYR A 132 -3.52 11.44 16.50
CA TYR A 132 -3.48 11.96 15.14
C TYR A 132 -2.12 12.59 14.84
N VAL A 133 -1.61 12.32 13.66
CA VAL A 133 -0.36 12.88 13.12
C VAL A 133 -0.70 14.00 12.15
N GLN A 134 -0.04 15.15 12.29
CA GLN A 134 -0.18 16.23 11.33
C GLN A 134 0.75 16.00 10.15
N LEU A 135 0.19 15.74 8.98
CA LEU A 135 0.93 15.74 7.72
C LEU A 135 0.82 17.14 7.12
N PRO A 136 1.93 17.91 7.04
CA PRO A 136 1.88 19.27 6.50
C PRO A 136 1.55 19.23 5.00
N PRO A 137 1.04 20.33 4.44
CA PRO A 137 0.88 20.50 3.00
C PRO A 137 2.17 20.17 2.24
N GLY A 138 2.05 19.49 1.10
CA GLY A 138 3.22 18.98 0.38
C GLY A 138 3.81 17.68 0.97
N GLY A 139 3.27 17.17 2.06
CA GLY A 139 3.66 15.88 2.61
C GLY A 139 3.19 14.70 1.76
N VAL A 140 3.78 13.54 1.98
CA VAL A 140 3.48 12.30 1.26
C VAL A 140 2.88 11.27 2.22
N LEU A 141 1.72 10.73 1.87
CA LEU A 141 1.13 9.56 2.49
C LEU A 141 1.55 8.33 1.69
N VAL A 142 2.13 7.33 2.34
CA VAL A 142 2.39 6.02 1.75
C VAL A 142 1.51 5.00 2.46
N VAL A 143 0.58 4.39 1.73
CA VAL A 143 -0.28 3.32 2.27
C VAL A 143 0.20 1.98 1.72
N HIS A 144 0.39 1.00 2.59
CA HIS A 144 0.79 -0.33 2.17
C HIS A 144 -0.15 -1.42 2.69
N GLY A 145 -0.18 -2.54 1.98
CA GLY A 145 -0.94 -3.72 2.38
C GLY A 145 -1.59 -4.45 1.21
N PRO A 146 -2.34 -5.52 1.49
CA PRO A 146 -3.01 -6.30 0.46
C PRO A 146 -4.30 -5.64 -0.04
N MET A 147 -4.59 -5.88 -1.31
CA MET A 147 -5.89 -5.59 -1.95
C MET A 147 -6.28 -4.11 -1.97
N LEU A 148 -5.30 -3.18 -1.94
CA LEU A 148 -5.56 -1.74 -1.97
C LEU A 148 -6.20 -1.29 -3.29
N LEU A 149 -5.78 -1.86 -4.42
CA LEU A 149 -6.20 -1.41 -5.75
C LEU A 149 -7.61 -1.88 -6.16
N ARG A 150 -8.27 -2.69 -5.33
CA ARG A 150 -9.70 -2.99 -5.51
C ARG A 150 -10.62 -1.89 -4.99
N HIS A 151 -10.06 -0.92 -4.25
CA HIS A 151 -10.80 0.18 -3.65
C HIS A 151 -10.47 1.48 -4.39
N TRP A 152 -11.46 2.33 -4.57
CA TRP A 152 -11.34 3.61 -5.28
C TRP A 152 -10.67 4.69 -4.40
N PHE A 153 -9.53 4.36 -3.80
CA PHE A 153 -8.75 5.36 -3.07
C PHE A 153 -8.03 6.30 -4.04
N PRO A 154 -7.93 7.60 -3.71
CA PRO A 154 -7.36 8.61 -4.59
C PRO A 154 -5.83 8.61 -4.53
N PHE A 155 -5.19 7.56 -5.04
CA PHE A 155 -3.74 7.50 -5.14
C PHE A 155 -3.23 8.29 -6.33
N ASP A 156 -2.10 8.98 -6.14
CA ASP A 156 -1.37 9.69 -7.20
C ASP A 156 -0.33 8.78 -7.86
N LEU A 157 0.11 7.74 -7.15
CA LEU A 157 1.00 6.70 -7.68
C LEU A 157 0.66 5.35 -7.03
N THR A 158 0.58 4.33 -7.86
CA THR A 158 0.30 2.96 -7.41
C THR A 158 1.42 2.01 -7.81
N VAL A 159 1.96 1.30 -6.82
CA VAL A 159 2.99 0.28 -7.00
C VAL A 159 2.43 -1.06 -6.55
N HIS A 160 2.33 -2.02 -7.46
CA HIS A 160 1.93 -3.39 -7.12
C HIS A 160 3.14 -4.31 -7.05
N VAL A 161 3.38 -4.89 -5.87
CA VAL A 161 4.46 -5.87 -5.64
C VAL A 161 3.90 -7.28 -5.78
N ARG A 162 4.08 -7.84 -6.96
CA ARG A 162 3.53 -9.13 -7.37
C ARG A 162 4.45 -10.28 -7.03
N LEU A 163 3.87 -11.34 -6.50
CA LEU A 163 4.46 -12.67 -6.43
C LEU A 163 3.71 -13.62 -7.36
N SER A 164 4.42 -14.49 -8.06
CA SER A 164 3.77 -15.61 -8.75
C SER A 164 3.05 -16.50 -7.75
N ALA A 165 2.02 -17.24 -8.19
CA ALA A 165 1.26 -18.13 -7.32
C ALA A 165 2.16 -19.11 -6.54
N GLY A 166 3.18 -19.67 -7.21
CA GLY A 166 4.13 -20.57 -6.57
C GLY A 166 5.05 -19.89 -5.55
N ALA A 167 5.48 -18.64 -5.79
CA ALA A 167 6.27 -17.87 -4.84
C ALA A 167 5.40 -17.47 -3.64
N LEU A 168 4.18 -17.01 -3.90
CA LEU A 168 3.20 -16.63 -2.88
C LEU A 168 2.91 -17.82 -1.95
N GLU A 169 2.64 -19.00 -2.49
CA GLU A 169 2.35 -20.19 -1.68
C GLU A 169 3.55 -20.60 -0.81
N ARG A 170 4.78 -20.56 -1.35
CA ARG A 170 5.99 -20.91 -0.59
C ARG A 170 6.31 -19.91 0.51
N ARG A 171 6.05 -18.61 0.30
CA ARG A 171 6.40 -17.53 1.22
C ARG A 171 5.29 -17.22 2.22
N THR A 172 4.07 -17.66 1.97
CA THR A 172 2.98 -17.54 2.92
C THR A 172 3.14 -18.54 4.05
N GLU A 173 3.17 -18.05 5.28
CA GLU A 173 3.24 -18.88 6.48
C GLU A 173 2.09 -19.89 6.52
N ALA A 174 2.34 -21.08 7.12
CA ALA A 174 1.37 -22.15 7.14
C ALA A 174 0.02 -21.73 7.73
N GLY A 175 0.03 -20.95 8.81
CA GLY A 175 -1.19 -20.44 9.45
C GLY A 175 -1.93 -19.36 8.67
N ALA A 176 -1.33 -18.81 7.59
CA ALA A 176 -1.94 -17.78 6.75
C ALA A 176 -2.35 -18.31 5.36
N LYS A 177 -2.08 -19.58 5.03
CA LYS A 177 -2.39 -20.15 3.70
C LYS A 177 -3.87 -20.12 3.34
N TRP A 178 -4.75 -20.08 4.30
CA TRP A 178 -6.19 -19.93 4.10
C TRP A 178 -6.56 -18.60 3.40
N THR A 179 -5.67 -17.59 3.41
CA THR A 179 -5.88 -16.31 2.70
C THR A 179 -5.59 -16.41 1.20
N LEU A 180 -4.89 -17.44 0.74
CA LEU A 180 -4.48 -17.58 -0.67
C LEU A 180 -5.63 -17.55 -1.67
N PRO A 181 -6.82 -18.16 -1.41
CA PRO A 181 -7.95 -18.05 -2.32
C PRO A 181 -8.45 -16.59 -2.48
N ALA A 182 -8.45 -15.81 -1.41
CA ALA A 182 -8.83 -14.39 -1.47
C ALA A 182 -7.83 -13.57 -2.31
N LEU A 183 -6.53 -13.81 -2.14
CA LEU A 183 -5.49 -13.16 -2.94
C LEU A 183 -5.57 -13.56 -4.42
N ALA A 184 -5.86 -14.84 -4.71
CA ALA A 184 -6.09 -15.30 -6.07
C ALA A 184 -7.38 -14.69 -6.69
N ARG A 185 -8.42 -14.47 -5.88
CA ARG A 185 -9.63 -13.75 -6.28
C ARG A 185 -9.30 -12.29 -6.62
N TYR A 186 -8.50 -11.63 -5.80
CA TYR A 186 -8.02 -10.27 -6.03
C TYR A 186 -7.29 -10.12 -7.36
N GLU A 187 -6.35 -11.02 -7.66
CA GLU A 187 -5.62 -11.02 -8.94
C GLU A 187 -6.56 -11.12 -10.15
N ARG A 188 -7.65 -11.89 -10.03
CA ARG A 188 -8.61 -12.07 -11.14
C ARG A 188 -9.62 -10.93 -11.29
N GLU A 189 -10.07 -10.35 -10.17
CA GLU A 189 -11.19 -9.39 -10.19
C GLU A 189 -10.72 -7.93 -10.27
N ALA A 190 -9.60 -7.62 -9.65
CA ALA A 190 -9.04 -6.27 -9.64
C ALA A 190 -7.91 -6.06 -10.66
N GLU A 191 -7.35 -7.14 -11.20
CA GLU A 191 -6.24 -7.13 -12.17
C GLU A 191 -5.13 -6.14 -11.77
N PRO A 192 -4.61 -6.20 -10.50
CA PRO A 192 -3.74 -5.18 -9.94
C PRO A 192 -2.46 -4.98 -10.76
N GLY A 193 -2.02 -6.02 -11.47
CA GLY A 193 -0.87 -5.93 -12.37
C GLY A 193 -1.10 -5.07 -13.60
N GLU A 194 -2.36 -4.82 -13.99
CA GLU A 194 -2.74 -3.93 -15.09
C GLU A 194 -3.20 -2.56 -14.58
N ALA A 195 -3.79 -2.55 -13.38
CA ALA A 195 -4.30 -1.33 -12.76
C ALA A 195 -3.20 -0.45 -12.17
N ALA A 196 -2.08 -1.03 -11.73
CA ALA A 196 -0.99 -0.29 -11.10
C ALA A 196 -0.16 0.50 -12.13
N ASP A 197 0.28 1.71 -11.74
CA ASP A 197 1.21 2.52 -12.53
C ASP A 197 2.58 1.85 -12.65
N VAL A 198 3.01 1.15 -11.60
CA VAL A 198 4.28 0.42 -11.53
C VAL A 198 4.04 -1.00 -11.05
N LEU A 199 4.42 -1.97 -11.86
CA LEU A 199 4.39 -3.38 -11.49
C LEU A 199 5.79 -3.88 -11.15
N VAL A 200 5.95 -4.47 -9.96
CA VAL A 200 7.20 -5.06 -9.48
C VAL A 200 7.01 -6.57 -9.29
N ARG A 201 7.83 -7.37 -9.96
CA ARG A 201 7.92 -8.81 -9.74
C ARG A 201 8.99 -9.10 -8.69
N ALA A 202 8.61 -9.75 -7.60
CA ALA A 202 9.46 -9.99 -6.43
C ALA A 202 9.53 -11.47 -6.02
N ASP A 203 9.46 -12.39 -6.98
CA ASP A 203 9.58 -13.83 -6.72
C ASP A 203 10.92 -14.19 -6.08
N ASP A 204 12.00 -13.55 -6.50
CA ASP A 204 13.27 -13.51 -5.78
C ASP A 204 13.36 -12.16 -5.06
N PRO A 205 13.34 -12.14 -3.71
CA PRO A 205 13.37 -10.90 -2.94
C PRO A 205 14.67 -10.11 -3.09
N ARG A 206 15.75 -10.73 -3.60
CA ARG A 206 17.04 -10.05 -3.84
C ARG A 206 17.16 -9.48 -5.24
N HIS A 207 16.36 -9.96 -6.18
CA HIS A 207 16.43 -9.58 -7.60
C HIS A 207 15.04 -9.23 -8.15
N PRO A 208 14.44 -8.13 -7.69
CA PRO A 208 13.17 -7.68 -8.25
C PRO A 208 13.33 -7.22 -9.70
N ALA A 209 12.22 -7.22 -10.44
CA ALA A 209 12.14 -6.65 -11.76
C ALA A 209 10.87 -5.80 -11.88
N TRP A 210 10.95 -4.68 -12.56
CA TRP A 210 9.87 -3.71 -12.66
C TRP A 210 9.53 -3.30 -14.09
N THR A 211 8.39 -2.64 -14.26
CA THR A 211 7.93 -2.14 -15.56
C THR A 211 8.47 -0.76 -15.95
N GLY A 212 9.22 -0.11 -15.04
CA GLY A 212 9.58 1.30 -15.17
C GLY A 212 8.47 2.24 -14.70
N LEU A 213 8.76 3.53 -14.72
CA LEU A 213 7.80 4.59 -14.37
C LEU A 213 6.90 4.95 -15.53
N PRO A 214 5.67 5.45 -15.28
CA PRO A 214 4.81 5.99 -16.33
C PRO A 214 5.52 7.09 -17.15
N GLY A 215 5.46 6.99 -18.47
CA GLY A 215 6.06 8.00 -19.37
C GLY A 215 7.54 7.79 -19.69
N HIS A 216 8.25 6.84 -19.11
CA HIS A 216 9.63 6.47 -19.48
C HIS A 216 9.62 5.26 -20.42
N HIS A 217 9.17 5.48 -21.66
CA HIS A 217 9.42 4.55 -22.76
C HIS A 217 10.75 4.94 -23.39
N SER A 218 11.81 4.15 -23.13
CA SER A 218 13.09 4.23 -23.82
C SER A 218 12.99 3.62 -25.21
#